data_7dec3400c30248158df4ef6326c1f439
#
_entry.id   7dec3400c30248158df4ef6326c1f439
#
_cell.length_a   1.000
_cell.length_b   1.000
_cell.length_c   1.000
_cell.angle_alpha   90.00
_cell.angle_beta   90.00
_cell.angle_gamma   90.00
#
_symmetry.space_group_name_H-M   'P 1'
#
loop_
_entity.id
_entity.type
_entity.pdbx_description
1 polymer ?
#
loop_
_entity_poly.entity_id
_entity_poly.type
_entity_poly.pdbx_seq_one_letter_code
_entity_poly.pdbx_strand_id
1 'polypeptide(L)'
;FTILDYNAVSTDHWLYKLAEEDRPSGHSFYRQPPAVLRQPDGTYYVNQEAENLANLPANYYSNILLLGNEDFISVNLMNNYGEVRTGRPVYKDYDDNEHFVNDEIKPLRGVPVVIGVDQGLTPAAVFTQLTPTGEVLVFDEIVTQDCSLQEFCQDFLWPRIATKYPFIMPYFTVVCDPATTQRSMNDAKSGVDILKECGLPVKLAKTNVAVERRESVIFFLRQKKKFKLAKDCKILRKGFISEYKYDETRTVNGILYKEKPAKNEYSH
;
A
#
# COMPACT_ATOMS: atom_id res chain seq x y z
N PHE A 1 35.46 6.85 -11.23
CA PHE A 1 34.49 7.91 -10.89
C PHE A 1 33.15 7.51 -11.51
N THR A 2 32.10 7.39 -10.68
CA THR A 2 30.75 7.01 -11.12
C THR A 2 29.80 8.12 -10.74
N ILE A 3 28.96 8.56 -11.68
CA ILE A 3 27.87 9.52 -11.44
C ILE A 3 26.56 8.74 -11.59
N LEU A 4 25.66 8.90 -10.61
CA LEU A 4 24.27 8.46 -10.67
C LEU A 4 23.40 9.70 -10.74
N ASP A 5 22.62 9.84 -11.81
CA ASP A 5 21.63 10.89 -11.99
C ASP A 5 20.24 10.25 -12.00
N TYR A 6 19.33 10.76 -11.18
CA TYR A 6 17.98 10.20 -11.05
C TYR A 6 16.99 11.23 -10.56
N ASN A 7 15.72 11.08 -10.95
CA ASN A 7 14.63 11.85 -10.40
C ASN A 7 14.34 11.41 -8.95
N ALA A 8 13.68 12.25 -8.19
CA ALA A 8 13.23 11.91 -6.84
C ALA A 8 12.44 10.60 -6.84
N VAL A 9 12.82 9.68 -5.97
CA VAL A 9 12.28 8.32 -5.84
C VAL A 9 11.42 8.22 -4.59
N SER A 10 10.73 7.08 -4.40
CA SER A 10 10.03 6.81 -3.15
C SER A 10 11.02 6.60 -1.99
N THR A 11 10.57 6.84 -0.77
CA THR A 11 11.39 6.66 0.44
C THR A 11 11.76 5.20 0.72
N ASP A 12 11.09 4.24 0.08
CA ASP A 12 11.44 2.82 0.16
C ASP A 12 12.54 2.41 -0.84
N HIS A 13 12.84 3.27 -1.79
CA HIS A 13 13.79 2.97 -2.85
C HIS A 13 15.23 2.95 -2.31
N TRP A 14 16.07 2.06 -2.82
CA TRP A 14 17.47 1.92 -2.39
C TRP A 14 18.30 3.19 -2.57
N LEU A 15 17.99 4.01 -3.60
CA LEU A 15 18.66 5.30 -3.82
C LEU A 15 18.34 6.31 -2.72
N TYR A 16 17.10 6.32 -2.19
CA TYR A 16 16.76 7.14 -1.04
C TYR A 16 17.58 6.72 0.19
N LYS A 17 17.62 5.42 0.47
CA LYS A 17 18.41 4.89 1.60
C LYS A 17 19.88 5.26 1.46
N LEU A 18 20.43 5.07 0.27
CA LEU A 18 21.82 5.43 -0.01
C LEU A 18 22.11 6.93 0.22
N ALA A 19 21.21 7.81 -0.24
CA ALA A 19 21.40 9.26 -0.23
C ALA A 19 21.05 9.91 1.10
N GLU A 20 20.04 9.43 1.82
CA GLU A 20 19.48 10.10 3.00
C GLU A 20 19.76 9.36 4.30
N GLU A 21 19.82 8.02 4.27
CA GLU A 21 20.00 7.20 5.46
C GLU A 21 21.45 6.75 5.65
N ASP A 22 22.02 6.05 4.65
CA ASP A 22 23.32 5.41 4.79
C ASP A 22 24.51 6.38 4.60
N ARG A 23 24.40 7.28 3.65
CA ARG A 23 25.41 8.30 3.27
C ARG A 23 26.85 7.80 3.37
N PRO A 24 27.24 6.77 2.63
CA PRO A 24 28.54 6.15 2.78
C PRO A 24 29.68 7.12 2.49
N SER A 25 30.79 6.95 3.19
CA SER A 25 31.99 7.76 3.00
C SER A 25 32.52 7.62 1.57
N GLY A 26 33.02 8.72 1.01
CA GLY A 26 33.52 8.76 -0.39
C GLY A 26 32.43 9.01 -1.44
N HIS A 27 31.18 9.21 -1.03
CA HIS A 27 30.09 9.64 -1.90
C HIS A 27 29.71 11.10 -1.61
N SER A 28 29.35 11.82 -2.66
CA SER A 28 28.80 13.19 -2.58
C SER A 28 27.40 13.18 -3.17
N PHE A 29 26.45 13.75 -2.46
CA PHE A 29 25.04 13.80 -2.85
C PHE A 29 24.63 15.24 -3.10
N TYR A 30 24.14 15.52 -4.30
CA TYR A 30 23.66 16.82 -4.73
C TYR A 30 22.21 16.74 -5.06
N ARG A 31 21.43 17.69 -4.58
CA ARG A 31 20.02 17.81 -4.91
C ARG A 31 19.82 19.10 -5.70
N GLN A 32 19.25 18.97 -6.90
CA GLN A 32 18.89 20.12 -7.72
C GLN A 32 17.82 20.98 -7.04
N PRO A 33 17.87 22.31 -7.20
CA PRO A 33 16.78 23.18 -6.78
C PRO A 33 15.47 22.76 -7.46
N PRO A 34 14.33 22.82 -6.76
CA PRO A 34 13.04 22.48 -7.34
C PRO A 34 12.68 23.47 -8.47
N ALA A 35 11.99 22.96 -9.50
CA ALA A 35 11.52 23.79 -10.60
C ALA A 35 10.36 24.72 -10.20
N VAL A 36 9.56 24.30 -9.22
CA VAL A 36 8.47 25.09 -8.66
C VAL A 36 8.48 25.02 -7.13
N LEU A 37 7.96 26.07 -6.52
CA LEU A 37 7.80 26.17 -5.06
C LEU A 37 6.32 26.36 -4.72
N ARG A 38 5.90 25.85 -3.56
CA ARG A 38 4.53 25.99 -3.06
C ARG A 38 4.45 27.12 -2.03
N GLN A 39 3.46 27.98 -2.18
CA GLN A 39 3.16 29.03 -1.21
C GLN A 39 2.33 28.51 -0.04
N PRO A 40 2.28 29.24 1.09
CA PRO A 40 1.44 28.83 2.24
C PRO A 40 -0.05 28.75 1.93
N ASP A 41 -0.53 29.50 0.92
CA ASP A 41 -1.91 29.45 0.44
C ASP A 41 -2.21 28.24 -0.48
N GLY A 42 -1.19 27.41 -0.76
CA GLY A 42 -1.32 26.23 -1.61
C GLY A 42 -1.04 26.47 -3.09
N THR A 43 -0.85 27.72 -3.53
CA THR A 43 -0.52 28.04 -4.92
C THR A 43 0.94 27.71 -5.25
N TYR A 44 1.24 27.56 -6.55
CA TYR A 44 2.58 27.27 -7.03
C TYR A 44 3.16 28.42 -7.82
N TYR A 45 4.47 28.61 -7.73
CA TYR A 45 5.20 29.54 -8.59
C TYR A 45 6.51 28.93 -9.08
N VAL A 46 6.97 29.38 -10.24
CA VAL A 46 8.23 28.92 -10.85
C VAL A 46 9.41 29.45 -10.04
N ASN A 47 10.29 28.54 -9.63
CA ASN A 47 11.51 28.88 -8.91
C ASN A 47 12.51 29.52 -9.89
N GLN A 48 12.94 30.74 -9.63
CA GLN A 48 13.89 31.45 -10.49
C GLN A 48 15.32 30.90 -10.38
N GLU A 49 15.60 30.09 -9.36
CA GLU A 49 16.88 29.40 -9.18
C GLU A 49 16.91 28.01 -9.84
N ALA A 50 15.79 27.60 -10.47
CA ALA A 50 15.73 26.34 -11.17
C ALA A 50 16.69 26.30 -12.36
N GLU A 51 17.38 25.19 -12.52
CA GLU A 51 18.32 25.02 -13.61
C GLU A 51 17.63 25.02 -14.98
N ASN A 52 18.37 25.44 -15.99
CA ASN A 52 17.97 25.37 -17.38
C ASN A 52 16.75 26.24 -17.79
N LEU A 53 16.27 27.15 -16.95
CA LEU A 53 15.11 28.00 -17.26
C LEU A 53 15.28 28.79 -18.56
N ALA A 54 16.50 29.29 -18.83
CA ALA A 54 16.77 30.10 -20.02
C ALA A 54 16.63 29.30 -21.34
N ASN A 55 16.70 27.99 -21.30
CA ASN A 55 16.61 27.10 -22.46
C ASN A 55 15.20 26.47 -22.62
N LEU A 56 14.30 26.72 -21.69
CA LEU A 56 12.94 26.21 -21.75
C LEU A 56 11.99 27.21 -22.44
N PRO A 57 10.95 26.71 -23.11
CA PRO A 57 9.91 27.60 -23.64
C PRO A 57 9.28 28.45 -22.52
N ALA A 58 8.91 29.68 -22.87
CA ALA A 58 8.13 30.52 -21.95
C ALA A 58 6.89 29.77 -21.48
N ASN A 59 6.58 29.85 -20.17
CA ASN A 59 5.46 29.19 -19.54
C ASN A 59 5.55 27.64 -19.48
N TYR A 60 6.72 27.02 -19.70
CA TYR A 60 6.88 25.56 -19.67
C TYR A 60 6.34 24.97 -18.36
N TYR A 61 6.84 25.40 -17.22
CA TYR A 61 6.39 24.91 -15.92
C TYR A 61 4.97 25.35 -15.56
N SER A 62 4.55 26.54 -15.96
CA SER A 62 3.17 27.00 -15.75
C SER A 62 2.17 26.13 -16.49
N ASN A 63 2.49 25.69 -17.71
CA ASN A 63 1.64 24.75 -18.47
C ASN A 63 1.56 23.37 -17.80
N ILE A 64 2.65 22.88 -17.23
CA ILE A 64 2.66 21.60 -16.51
C ILE A 64 1.82 21.71 -15.22
N LEU A 65 1.89 22.83 -14.50
CA LEU A 65 1.07 23.07 -13.31
C LEU A 65 -0.44 23.04 -13.62
N LEU A 66 -0.85 23.45 -14.82
CA LEU A 66 -2.26 23.37 -15.25
C LEU A 66 -2.77 21.93 -15.40
N LEU A 67 -1.89 20.91 -15.50
CA LEU A 67 -2.30 19.50 -15.53
C LEU A 67 -2.85 19.01 -14.19
N GLY A 68 -2.60 19.73 -13.09
CA GLY A 68 -3.23 19.53 -11.79
C GLY A 68 -2.91 18.19 -11.08
N ASN A 69 -1.84 17.49 -11.50
CA ASN A 69 -1.41 16.26 -10.83
C ASN A 69 -0.46 16.62 -9.67
N GLU A 70 -0.99 16.68 -8.46
CA GLU A 70 -0.24 17.04 -7.24
C GLU A 70 0.95 16.12 -6.98
N ASP A 71 0.81 14.81 -7.18
CA ASP A 71 1.91 13.86 -6.98
C ASP A 71 3.02 14.10 -8.01
N PHE A 72 2.65 14.33 -9.26
CA PHE A 72 3.61 14.66 -10.32
C PHE A 72 4.34 15.97 -10.03
N ILE A 73 3.60 17.01 -9.60
CA ILE A 73 4.18 18.30 -9.22
C ILE A 73 5.15 18.12 -8.07
N SER A 74 4.74 17.40 -7.02
CA SER A 74 5.57 17.17 -5.84
C SER A 74 6.87 16.44 -6.19
N VAL A 75 6.80 15.35 -6.94
CA VAL A 75 7.98 14.51 -7.24
C VAL A 75 8.84 15.13 -8.34
N ASN A 76 8.24 15.54 -9.49
CA ASN A 76 9.03 15.90 -10.66
C ASN A 76 9.32 17.41 -10.75
N LEU A 77 8.53 18.28 -10.13
CA LEU A 77 8.75 19.70 -10.18
C LEU A 77 9.27 20.29 -8.86
N MET A 78 8.82 19.76 -7.72
CA MET A 78 9.31 20.18 -6.41
C MET A 78 10.50 19.33 -5.92
N ASN A 79 10.85 18.28 -6.65
CA ASN A 79 11.93 17.37 -6.32
C ASN A 79 11.80 16.74 -4.93
N ASN A 80 10.56 16.48 -4.49
CA ASN A 80 10.27 15.79 -3.24
C ASN A 80 10.33 14.29 -3.43
N TYR A 81 10.86 13.58 -2.45
CA TYR A 81 10.75 12.13 -2.40
C TYR A 81 9.28 11.71 -2.33
N GLY A 82 8.89 10.75 -3.15
CA GLY A 82 7.52 10.29 -3.23
C GLY A 82 7.27 9.39 -4.45
N GLU A 83 6.02 9.02 -4.64
CA GLU A 83 5.57 8.24 -5.79
C GLU A 83 4.55 9.02 -6.59
N VAL A 84 4.75 9.06 -7.92
CA VAL A 84 3.74 9.60 -8.83
C VAL A 84 2.66 8.54 -9.03
N ARG A 85 1.47 8.80 -8.51
CA ARG A 85 0.33 7.91 -8.70
C ARG A 85 -0.06 7.92 -10.18
N THR A 86 0.16 6.78 -10.84
CA THR A 86 -0.26 6.56 -12.22
C THR A 86 -1.53 5.72 -12.25
N GLY A 87 -2.52 6.15 -13.00
CA GLY A 87 -3.83 5.49 -13.07
C GLY A 87 -4.79 5.95 -11.95
N ARG A 88 -5.94 5.30 -11.87
CA ARG A 88 -6.98 5.60 -10.87
C ARG A 88 -6.86 4.63 -9.70
N PRO A 89 -6.36 5.05 -8.53
CA PRO A 89 -6.27 4.17 -7.36
C PRO A 89 -7.66 3.70 -6.93
N VAL A 90 -7.74 2.46 -6.44
CA VAL A 90 -8.99 1.87 -5.93
C VAL A 90 -9.43 2.60 -4.66
N TYR A 91 -8.48 2.91 -3.78
CA TYR A 91 -8.71 3.57 -2.49
C TYR A 91 -8.25 5.03 -2.54
N LYS A 92 -8.94 5.86 -3.33
CA LYS A 92 -8.63 7.29 -3.48
C LYS A 92 -8.76 8.10 -2.17
N ASP A 93 -9.50 7.57 -1.21
CA ASP A 93 -9.72 8.19 0.10
C ASP A 93 -8.57 7.88 1.09
N TYR A 94 -7.56 7.09 0.69
CA TYR A 94 -6.37 6.86 1.49
C TYR A 94 -5.43 8.07 1.43
N ASP A 95 -5.05 8.58 2.58
CA ASP A 95 -4.04 9.63 2.76
C ASP A 95 -2.95 9.11 3.70
N ASP A 96 -1.73 9.05 3.22
CA ASP A 96 -0.60 8.53 3.97
C ASP A 96 -0.31 9.35 5.23
N ASN A 97 -0.52 10.67 5.19
CA ASN A 97 -0.32 11.54 6.36
C ASN A 97 -1.35 11.30 7.48
N GLU A 98 -2.55 10.84 7.14
CA GLU A 98 -3.60 10.58 8.12
C GLU A 98 -3.62 9.11 8.58
N HIS A 99 -3.40 8.19 7.66
CA HIS A 99 -3.65 6.77 7.87
C HIS A 99 -2.41 5.96 8.23
N PHE A 100 -1.23 6.37 7.75
CA PHE A 100 0.03 5.68 8.02
C PHE A 100 0.64 6.12 9.36
N VAL A 101 1.13 5.16 10.11
CA VAL A 101 1.85 5.39 11.37
C VAL A 101 3.27 4.86 11.21
N ASN A 102 4.25 5.76 11.28
CA ASN A 102 5.68 5.40 11.15
C ASN A 102 6.24 4.75 12.43
N ASP A 103 5.41 3.93 13.07
CA ASP A 103 5.74 3.14 14.25
C ASP A 103 5.06 1.78 14.20
N GLU A 104 5.51 0.88 15.07
CA GLU A 104 4.81 -0.39 15.30
C GLU A 104 3.47 -0.13 15.99
N ILE A 105 2.39 -0.64 15.42
CA ILE A 105 1.09 -0.65 16.07
C ILE A 105 0.97 -1.94 16.88
N LYS A 106 0.85 -1.81 18.20
CA LYS A 106 0.64 -2.94 19.11
C LYS A 106 -0.85 -3.21 19.28
N PRO A 107 -1.34 -4.42 18.94
CA PRO A 107 -2.73 -4.75 19.15
C PRO A 107 -3.09 -4.77 20.64
N LEU A 108 -4.31 -4.34 20.96
CA LEU A 108 -4.85 -4.27 22.32
C LEU A 108 -5.10 -5.69 22.84
N ARG A 109 -4.65 -5.98 24.05
CA ARG A 109 -4.91 -7.27 24.74
C ARG A 109 -6.38 -7.42 25.08
N GLY A 110 -6.92 -8.64 24.92
CA GLY A 110 -8.32 -8.95 25.23
C GLY A 110 -9.34 -8.43 24.23
N VAL A 111 -8.89 -7.77 23.16
CA VAL A 111 -9.76 -7.33 22.05
C VAL A 111 -9.59 -8.30 20.87
N PRO A 112 -10.69 -8.75 20.25
CA PRO A 112 -10.62 -9.69 19.12
C PRO A 112 -9.74 -9.19 17.98
N VAL A 113 -8.97 -10.09 17.42
CA VAL A 113 -8.15 -9.86 16.22
C VAL A 113 -8.74 -10.61 15.05
N VAL A 114 -8.80 -9.96 13.91
CA VAL A 114 -9.19 -10.59 12.64
C VAL A 114 -7.96 -10.66 11.75
N ILE A 115 -7.66 -11.86 11.29
CA ILE A 115 -6.61 -12.12 10.31
C ILE A 115 -7.31 -12.44 9.00
N GLY A 116 -7.30 -11.48 8.06
CA GLY A 116 -7.78 -11.72 6.71
C GLY A 116 -6.77 -12.54 5.93
N VAL A 117 -7.19 -13.66 5.35
CA VAL A 117 -6.32 -14.53 4.53
C VAL A 117 -6.87 -14.62 3.13
N ASP A 118 -6.06 -14.25 2.16
CA ASP A 118 -6.29 -14.57 0.76
C ASP A 118 -5.47 -15.81 0.39
N GLN A 119 -6.13 -16.73 -0.32
CA GLN A 119 -5.50 -17.94 -0.82
C GLN A 119 -5.27 -17.79 -2.33
N GLY A 120 -4.14 -18.18 -2.78
CA GLY A 120 -3.77 -18.16 -4.20
C GLY A 120 -2.41 -18.81 -4.36
N LEU A 121 -1.78 -18.61 -5.51
CA LEU A 121 -0.38 -18.97 -5.72
C LEU A 121 0.58 -18.16 -4.84
N THR A 122 0.09 -17.05 -4.32
CA THR A 122 0.79 -16.14 -3.41
C THR A 122 -0.07 -15.87 -2.18
N PRO A 123 -0.18 -16.82 -1.24
CA PRO A 123 -0.99 -16.61 -0.04
C PRO A 123 -0.53 -15.39 0.74
N ALA A 124 -1.51 -14.63 1.23
CA ALA A 124 -1.26 -13.42 2.00
C ALA A 124 -2.16 -13.35 3.24
N ALA A 125 -1.70 -12.68 4.29
CA ALA A 125 -2.48 -12.39 5.48
C ALA A 125 -2.30 -10.95 5.93
N VAL A 126 -3.39 -10.35 6.42
CA VAL A 126 -3.40 -9.02 7.03
C VAL A 126 -3.98 -9.12 8.43
N PHE A 127 -3.25 -8.62 9.41
CA PHE A 127 -3.64 -8.65 10.82
C PHE A 127 -4.33 -7.34 11.19
N THR A 128 -5.58 -7.44 11.61
CA THR A 128 -6.41 -6.29 11.91
C THR A 128 -7.11 -6.40 13.26
N GLN A 129 -7.40 -5.27 13.87
CA GLN A 129 -8.16 -5.18 15.10
C GLN A 129 -9.10 -3.98 15.05
N LEU A 130 -10.37 -4.19 15.40
CA LEU A 130 -11.31 -3.10 15.64
C LEU A 130 -11.30 -2.78 17.14
N THR A 131 -10.84 -1.57 17.47
CA THR A 131 -10.79 -1.12 18.87
C THR A 131 -12.18 -0.85 19.43
N PRO A 132 -12.37 -0.83 20.77
CA PRO A 132 -13.63 -0.42 21.38
C PRO A 132 -14.07 1.01 21.02
N THR A 133 -13.13 1.87 20.61
CA THR A 133 -13.38 3.23 20.12
C THR A 133 -13.79 3.30 18.65
N GLY A 134 -13.87 2.13 17.98
CA GLY A 134 -14.27 2.03 16.57
C GLY A 134 -13.18 2.42 15.57
N GLU A 135 -11.92 2.28 15.96
CA GLU A 135 -10.74 2.49 15.11
C GLU A 135 -10.24 1.15 14.60
N VAL A 136 -9.96 1.06 13.31
CA VAL A 136 -9.33 -0.12 12.68
C VAL A 136 -7.83 0.04 12.73
N LEU A 137 -7.16 -0.88 13.40
CA LEU A 137 -5.71 -1.01 13.43
C LEU A 137 -5.30 -2.11 12.47
N VAL A 138 -4.49 -1.79 11.47
CA VAL A 138 -3.82 -2.76 10.60
C VAL A 138 -2.37 -2.80 11.06
N PHE A 139 -1.97 -3.88 11.74
CA PHE A 139 -0.73 -3.86 12.51
C PHE A 139 0.36 -4.81 11.99
N ASP A 140 0.02 -5.75 11.09
CA ASP A 140 1.00 -6.62 10.45
C ASP A 140 0.47 -7.19 9.13
N GLU A 141 1.38 -7.60 8.27
CA GLU A 141 1.09 -8.31 7.02
C GLU A 141 2.06 -9.47 6.81
N ILE A 142 1.61 -10.49 6.12
CA ILE A 142 2.44 -11.56 5.57
C ILE A 142 2.08 -11.70 4.10
N VAL A 143 3.07 -11.60 3.24
CA VAL A 143 2.91 -11.87 1.80
C VAL A 143 4.00 -12.86 1.40
N THR A 144 3.60 -13.94 0.73
CA THR A 144 4.52 -14.97 0.26
C THR A 144 4.52 -15.06 -1.25
N GLN A 145 5.48 -15.73 -1.84
CA GLN A 145 5.56 -16.03 -3.27
C GLN A 145 5.80 -17.54 -3.43
N ASP A 146 5.13 -18.13 -4.42
CA ASP A 146 5.29 -19.55 -4.78
C ASP A 146 5.21 -20.50 -3.56
N CYS A 147 4.21 -20.30 -2.71
CA CYS A 147 4.02 -20.99 -1.46
C CYS A 147 2.64 -21.65 -1.43
N SER A 148 2.57 -22.90 -1.03
CA SER A 148 1.28 -23.55 -0.80
C SER A 148 0.57 -22.99 0.43
N LEU A 149 -0.75 -23.08 0.47
CA LEU A 149 -1.52 -22.61 1.63
C LEU A 149 -1.14 -23.35 2.92
N GLN A 150 -0.77 -24.62 2.82
CA GLN A 150 -0.33 -25.41 3.97
C GLN A 150 1.03 -24.91 4.51
N GLU A 151 2.01 -24.70 3.64
CA GLU A 151 3.32 -24.13 4.00
C GLU A 151 3.14 -22.71 4.58
N PHE A 152 2.28 -21.90 3.93
CA PHE A 152 1.95 -20.57 4.44
C PHE A 152 1.46 -20.61 5.89
N CYS A 153 0.57 -21.55 6.22
CA CYS A 153 0.06 -21.69 7.59
C CYS A 153 1.15 -22.14 8.57
N GLN A 154 1.95 -23.15 8.19
CA GLN A 154 2.90 -23.81 9.08
C GLN A 154 4.19 -23.00 9.27
N ASP A 155 4.70 -22.40 8.18
CA ASP A 155 6.02 -21.78 8.19
C ASP A 155 5.97 -20.25 8.36
N PHE A 156 4.82 -19.64 8.10
CA PHE A 156 4.68 -18.17 8.17
C PHE A 156 3.62 -17.72 9.17
N LEU A 157 2.37 -18.19 9.04
CA LEU A 157 1.27 -17.63 9.84
C LEU A 157 1.35 -18.05 11.31
N TRP A 158 1.48 -19.35 11.59
CA TRP A 158 1.62 -19.83 12.97
C TRP A 158 2.86 -19.31 13.67
N PRO A 159 4.08 -19.36 13.07
CA PRO A 159 5.26 -18.78 13.69
C PRO A 159 5.09 -17.28 13.99
N ARG A 160 4.45 -16.51 13.08
CA ARG A 160 4.18 -15.09 13.32
C ARG A 160 3.27 -14.89 14.54
N ILE A 161 2.18 -15.62 14.65
CA ILE A 161 1.26 -15.55 15.79
C ILE A 161 1.98 -15.98 17.07
N ALA A 162 2.68 -17.10 17.06
CA ALA A 162 3.31 -17.68 18.25
C ALA A 162 4.48 -16.83 18.78
N THR A 163 5.27 -16.23 17.90
CA THR A 163 6.46 -15.48 18.30
C THR A 163 6.18 -14.00 18.56
N LYS A 164 5.48 -13.35 17.64
CA LYS A 164 5.25 -11.88 17.72
C LYS A 164 3.99 -11.54 18.52
N TYR A 165 2.96 -12.38 18.44
CA TYR A 165 1.65 -12.09 19.02
C TYR A 165 1.05 -13.23 19.86
N PRO A 166 1.79 -13.88 20.77
CA PRO A 166 1.28 -15.05 21.52
C PRO A 166 0.02 -14.74 22.33
N PHE A 167 -0.18 -13.50 22.73
CA PHE A 167 -1.32 -13.06 23.53
C PHE A 167 -2.64 -12.95 22.76
N ILE A 168 -2.60 -12.98 21.40
CA ILE A 168 -3.84 -12.96 20.60
C ILE A 168 -4.45 -14.35 20.43
N MET A 169 -3.73 -15.43 20.73
CA MET A 169 -4.17 -16.81 20.49
C MET A 169 -5.60 -17.11 20.98
N PRO A 170 -6.05 -16.64 22.14
CA PRO A 170 -7.44 -16.87 22.59
C PRO A 170 -8.47 -16.00 21.86
N TYR A 171 -8.05 -14.98 21.12
CA TYR A 171 -8.95 -13.90 20.64
C TYR A 171 -8.87 -13.68 19.14
N PHE A 172 -8.15 -14.48 18.37
CA PHE A 172 -8.08 -14.27 16.93
C PHE A 172 -9.07 -15.15 16.16
N THR A 173 -9.43 -14.68 14.97
CA THR A 173 -10.22 -15.43 13.97
C THR A 173 -9.60 -15.18 12.60
N VAL A 174 -9.40 -16.27 11.84
CA VAL A 174 -9.01 -16.19 10.44
C VAL A 174 -10.27 -16.02 9.59
N VAL A 175 -10.28 -15.01 8.72
CA VAL A 175 -11.38 -14.76 7.79
C VAL A 175 -10.86 -14.91 6.37
N CYS A 176 -11.53 -15.72 5.56
CA CYS A 176 -11.18 -15.94 4.16
C CYS A 176 -12.37 -15.74 3.22
N ASP A 177 -12.08 -15.59 1.94
CA ASP A 177 -13.10 -15.43 0.90
C ASP A 177 -14.01 -16.66 0.84
N PRO A 178 -15.33 -16.51 0.64
CA PRO A 178 -16.23 -17.63 0.42
C PRO A 178 -15.82 -18.57 -0.74
N ALA A 179 -15.12 -18.05 -1.76
CA ALA A 179 -14.58 -18.89 -2.84
C ALA A 179 -13.55 -19.93 -2.35
N THR A 180 -12.96 -19.73 -1.16
CA THR A 180 -12.05 -20.68 -0.49
C THR A 180 -12.70 -22.04 -0.20
N THR A 181 -14.03 -22.15 -0.27
CA THR A 181 -14.76 -23.41 -0.15
C THR A 181 -14.72 -24.28 -1.41
N GLN A 182 -14.29 -23.74 -2.54
CA GLN A 182 -14.14 -24.50 -3.78
C GLN A 182 -13.01 -25.54 -3.62
N ARG A 183 -13.32 -26.78 -4.00
CA ARG A 183 -12.34 -27.88 -3.94
C ARG A 183 -11.33 -27.77 -5.08
N SER A 184 -10.07 -28.03 -4.78
CA SER A 184 -9.05 -28.23 -5.81
C SER A 184 -9.35 -29.49 -6.61
N MET A 185 -9.14 -29.46 -7.93
CA MET A 185 -9.26 -30.65 -8.78
C MET A 185 -8.25 -31.75 -8.42
N ASN A 186 -7.11 -31.39 -7.83
CA ASN A 186 -6.02 -32.31 -7.55
C ASN A 186 -6.13 -33.00 -6.17
N ASP A 187 -6.62 -32.27 -5.15
CA ASP A 187 -6.52 -32.77 -3.76
C ASP A 187 -7.88 -33.00 -3.09
N ALA A 188 -8.98 -32.74 -3.76
CA ALA A 188 -10.35 -32.81 -3.24
C ALA A 188 -10.61 -31.98 -1.95
N LYS A 189 -9.60 -31.24 -1.46
CA LYS A 189 -9.68 -30.37 -0.27
C LYS A 189 -9.97 -28.93 -0.69
N SER A 190 -10.74 -28.23 0.11
CA SER A 190 -10.91 -26.79 -0.01
C SER A 190 -9.84 -26.06 0.79
N GLY A 191 -9.55 -24.80 0.46
CA GLY A 191 -8.63 -24.00 1.26
C GLY A 191 -9.11 -23.84 2.71
N VAL A 192 -10.41 -23.82 2.94
CA VAL A 192 -10.99 -23.82 4.31
C VAL A 192 -10.62 -25.07 5.08
N ASP A 193 -10.62 -26.23 4.41
CA ASP A 193 -10.25 -27.51 5.04
C ASP A 193 -8.78 -27.49 5.43
N ILE A 194 -7.89 -26.99 4.55
CA ILE A 194 -6.46 -26.85 4.83
C ILE A 194 -6.23 -25.90 6.02
N LEU A 195 -6.85 -24.73 6.04
CA LEU A 195 -6.73 -23.78 7.14
C LEU A 195 -7.19 -24.39 8.49
N LYS A 196 -8.29 -25.15 8.48
CA LYS A 196 -8.80 -25.84 9.67
C LYS A 196 -7.90 -27.00 10.12
N GLU A 197 -7.36 -27.77 9.19
CA GLU A 197 -6.39 -28.84 9.48
C GLU A 197 -5.10 -28.28 10.09
N CYS A 198 -4.71 -27.07 9.71
CA CYS A 198 -3.64 -26.32 10.37
C CYS A 198 -4.02 -25.80 11.77
N GLY A 199 -5.23 -26.07 12.27
CA GLY A 199 -5.68 -25.69 13.61
C GLY A 199 -6.14 -24.24 13.73
N LEU A 200 -6.40 -23.54 12.62
CA LEU A 200 -6.82 -22.14 12.62
C LEU A 200 -8.34 -21.98 12.87
N PRO A 201 -8.79 -20.99 13.67
CA PRO A 201 -10.20 -20.69 13.88
C PRO A 201 -10.78 -19.92 12.69
N VAL A 202 -11.24 -20.67 11.66
CA VAL A 202 -11.63 -20.11 10.37
C VAL A 202 -13.09 -19.71 10.32
N LYS A 203 -13.39 -18.54 9.78
CA LYS A 203 -14.73 -18.07 9.36
C LYS A 203 -14.68 -17.60 7.91
N LEU A 204 -15.80 -17.75 7.21
CA LEU A 204 -15.96 -17.16 5.88
C LEU A 204 -16.36 -15.69 6.00
N ALA A 205 -15.86 -14.88 5.09
CA ALA A 205 -16.37 -13.52 4.92
C ALA A 205 -17.86 -13.57 4.52
N LYS A 206 -18.61 -12.53 4.89
CA LYS A 206 -20.05 -12.47 4.60
C LYS A 206 -20.35 -12.35 3.12
N THR A 207 -19.43 -11.79 2.35
CA THR A 207 -19.59 -11.52 0.93
C THR A 207 -18.26 -11.60 0.20
N ASN A 208 -18.28 -11.97 -1.08
CA ASN A 208 -17.16 -11.82 -2.01
C ASN A 208 -17.45 -10.76 -3.09
N VAL A 209 -18.56 -10.03 -2.95
CA VAL A 209 -18.91 -8.95 -3.88
C VAL A 209 -17.88 -7.83 -3.76
N ALA A 210 -17.13 -7.60 -4.84
CA ALA A 210 -15.98 -6.67 -4.84
C ALA A 210 -16.34 -5.24 -4.43
N VAL A 211 -17.54 -4.77 -4.77
CA VAL A 211 -18.02 -3.43 -4.38
C VAL A 211 -18.20 -3.35 -2.86
N GLU A 212 -18.89 -4.31 -2.24
CA GLU A 212 -19.15 -4.32 -0.81
C GLU A 212 -17.85 -4.41 0.00
N ARG A 213 -16.90 -5.22 -0.48
CA ARG A 213 -15.57 -5.33 0.14
C ARG A 213 -14.81 -4.01 0.11
N ARG A 214 -14.82 -3.31 -1.03
CA ARG A 214 -14.16 -1.99 -1.15
C ARG A 214 -14.84 -0.94 -0.29
N GLU A 215 -16.17 -0.86 -0.34
CA GLU A 215 -16.91 0.13 0.45
C GLU A 215 -16.71 -0.05 1.96
N SER A 216 -16.53 -1.28 2.45
CA SER A 216 -16.21 -1.52 3.86
C SER A 216 -14.88 -0.91 4.30
N VAL A 217 -13.86 -0.91 3.43
CA VAL A 217 -12.58 -0.26 3.68
C VAL A 217 -12.71 1.26 3.55
N ILE A 218 -13.33 1.73 2.47
CA ILE A 218 -13.56 3.16 2.21
C ILE A 218 -14.32 3.82 3.36
N PHE A 219 -15.27 3.13 3.96
CA PHE A 219 -16.02 3.61 5.13
C PHE A 219 -15.09 4.05 6.27
N PHE A 220 -14.05 3.28 6.58
CA PHE A 220 -13.08 3.64 7.63
C PHE A 220 -12.09 4.70 7.16
N LEU A 221 -11.65 4.66 5.91
CA LEU A 221 -10.74 5.67 5.35
C LEU A 221 -11.32 7.08 5.35
N ARG A 222 -12.64 7.21 5.14
CA ARG A 222 -13.33 8.52 5.17
C ARG A 222 -13.54 9.09 6.56
N GLN A 223 -13.38 8.29 7.60
CA GLN A 223 -13.57 8.73 8.98
C GLN A 223 -12.23 9.13 9.59
N LYS A 224 -12.09 10.38 9.98
CA LYS A 224 -10.86 10.89 10.62
C LYS A 224 -10.45 10.01 11.80
N LYS A 225 -9.18 9.61 11.80
CA LYS A 225 -8.55 8.80 12.86
C LYS A 225 -9.21 7.43 13.10
N LYS A 226 -9.97 6.88 12.13
CA LYS A 226 -10.61 5.57 12.27
C LYS A 226 -9.89 4.44 11.57
N PHE A 227 -8.83 4.73 10.84
CA PHE A 227 -7.98 3.74 10.18
C PHE A 227 -6.52 4.05 10.45
N LYS A 228 -5.75 3.06 10.88
CA LYS A 228 -4.32 3.16 11.12
C LYS A 228 -3.58 1.99 10.52
N LEU A 229 -2.55 2.28 9.72
CA LEU A 229 -1.70 1.32 9.04
C LEU A 229 -0.28 1.40 9.61
N ALA A 230 0.23 0.29 10.14
CA ALA A 230 1.56 0.22 10.73
C ALA A 230 2.66 0.26 9.67
N LYS A 231 3.86 0.71 10.08
CA LYS A 231 5.06 0.75 9.22
C LYS A 231 5.46 -0.60 8.64
N ASP A 232 5.13 -1.70 9.31
CA ASP A 232 5.48 -3.05 8.88
C ASP A 232 4.63 -3.53 7.71
N CYS A 233 3.47 -2.91 7.45
CA CYS A 233 2.56 -3.22 6.35
C CYS A 233 2.99 -2.52 5.05
N LYS A 234 4.17 -2.84 4.54
CA LYS A 234 4.81 -2.14 3.41
C LYS A 234 4.13 -2.41 2.07
N ILE A 235 3.75 -3.66 1.84
CA ILE A 235 3.10 -4.09 0.58
C ILE A 235 1.69 -3.55 0.53
N LEU A 236 0.94 -3.67 1.62
CA LEU A 236 -0.40 -3.12 1.73
C LEU A 236 -0.40 -1.59 1.57
N ARG A 237 0.58 -0.88 2.18
CA ARG A 237 0.76 0.57 2.00
C ARG A 237 0.96 0.93 0.53
N LYS A 238 1.84 0.24 -0.19
CA LYS A 238 2.03 0.45 -1.63
C LYS A 238 0.75 0.22 -2.42
N GLY A 239 0.00 -0.83 -2.07
CA GLY A 239 -1.32 -1.08 -2.65
C GLY A 239 -2.27 0.10 -2.46
N PHE A 240 -2.35 0.66 -1.26
CA PHE A 240 -3.19 1.84 -0.98
C PHE A 240 -2.73 3.09 -1.72
N ILE A 241 -1.43 3.34 -1.80
CA ILE A 241 -0.89 4.55 -2.42
C ILE A 241 -1.08 4.51 -3.94
N SER A 242 -0.63 3.45 -4.62
CA SER A 242 -0.50 3.50 -6.09
C SER A 242 -0.73 2.18 -6.82
N GLU A 243 -0.39 1.03 -6.22
CA GLU A 243 -0.27 -0.23 -6.96
C GLU A 243 -1.61 -0.95 -7.15
N TYR A 244 -2.56 -0.79 -6.22
CA TYR A 244 -3.91 -1.30 -6.40
C TYR A 244 -4.79 -0.26 -7.10
N LYS A 245 -4.87 -0.37 -8.42
CA LYS A 245 -5.47 0.64 -9.30
C LYS A 245 -6.30 0.02 -10.41
N TYR A 246 -7.11 0.85 -11.04
CA TYR A 246 -7.83 0.49 -12.26
C TYR A 246 -6.91 0.65 -13.46
N ASP A 247 -6.88 -0.36 -14.34
CA ASP A 247 -6.21 -0.25 -15.63
C ASP A 247 -6.83 0.87 -16.45
N GLU A 248 -5.98 1.62 -17.12
CA GLU A 248 -6.39 2.67 -18.05
C GLU A 248 -6.18 2.24 -19.49
N THR A 249 -7.09 2.67 -20.35
CA THR A 249 -6.95 2.57 -21.80
C THR A 249 -7.04 3.98 -22.37
N ARG A 250 -5.99 4.40 -23.05
CA ARG A 250 -5.97 5.70 -23.73
C ARG A 250 -6.73 5.57 -25.04
N THR A 251 -7.68 6.48 -25.25
CA THR A 251 -8.47 6.59 -26.47
C THR A 251 -8.32 7.99 -27.04
N VAL A 252 -8.78 8.18 -28.30
CA VAL A 252 -8.79 9.50 -28.94
C VAL A 252 -9.62 10.53 -28.15
N ASN A 253 -10.61 10.06 -27.41
CA ASN A 253 -11.54 10.89 -26.63
C ASN A 253 -11.14 11.03 -25.13
N GLY A 254 -9.97 10.50 -24.73
CA GLY A 254 -9.50 10.59 -23.35
C GLY A 254 -9.11 9.24 -22.75
N ILE A 255 -9.05 9.19 -21.42
CA ILE A 255 -8.67 7.99 -20.67
C ILE A 255 -9.94 7.27 -20.21
N LEU A 256 -10.05 5.99 -20.56
CA LEU A 256 -11.08 5.08 -20.05
C LEU A 256 -10.46 4.15 -19.01
N TYR A 257 -11.14 3.95 -17.90
CA TYR A 257 -10.74 3.01 -16.86
C TYR A 257 -11.55 1.72 -16.96
N LYS A 258 -10.91 0.57 -16.77
CA LYS A 258 -11.63 -0.70 -16.66
C LYS A 258 -12.51 -0.69 -15.42
N GLU A 259 -13.64 -1.42 -15.49
CA GLU A 259 -14.56 -1.55 -14.35
C GLU A 259 -13.98 -2.32 -13.16
N LYS A 260 -13.02 -3.20 -13.43
CA LYS A 260 -12.33 -3.99 -12.41
C LYS A 260 -10.89 -3.52 -12.25
N PRO A 261 -10.39 -3.46 -11.01
CA PRO A 261 -8.99 -3.18 -10.77
C PRO A 261 -8.06 -4.17 -11.44
N ALA A 262 -6.83 -3.74 -11.72
CA ALA A 262 -5.77 -4.62 -12.19
C ALA A 262 -5.51 -5.73 -11.16
N LYS A 263 -5.28 -6.95 -11.65
CA LYS A 263 -4.83 -8.05 -10.81
C LYS A 263 -3.30 -8.03 -10.79
N ASN A 264 -2.74 -7.80 -9.63
CA ASN A 264 -1.31 -7.83 -9.37
C ASN A 264 -1.05 -8.32 -7.93
N GLU A 265 0.20 -8.39 -7.53
CA GLU A 265 0.59 -8.80 -6.18
C GLU A 265 0.04 -7.93 -5.04
N TYR A 266 -0.41 -6.72 -5.32
CA TYR A 266 -1.02 -5.78 -4.37
C TYR A 266 -2.54 -5.88 -4.30
N SER A 267 -3.16 -6.69 -5.15
CA SER A 267 -4.62 -6.84 -5.22
C SER A 267 -5.18 -7.94 -4.32
N HIS A 268 -4.29 -8.66 -3.64
CA HIS A 268 -4.61 -9.78 -2.75
C HIS A 268 -5.01 -9.39 -1.35
#